data_e737cbd614fb2dee66aec3d1021183f3
#
_entry.id   e737cbd614fb2dee66aec3d1021183f3
#
_cell.length_a   1.000
_cell.length_b   1.000
_cell.length_c   1.000
_cell.angle_alpha   90.00
_cell.angle_beta   90.00
_cell.angle_gamma   90.00
#
_symmetry.space_group_name_H-M   'P 1'
#
loop_
_entity.id
_entity.type
_entity.pdbx_description
1 polymer ?
#
loop_
_entity_poly.entity_id
_entity_poly.type
_entity_poly.pdbx_seq_one_letter_code
_entity_poly.pdbx_strand_id
1 'polypeptide(L)'
;MDVFGRNPTAKEGEYFRNNIWYWRPLANLCQSVAPKICAGCEHWQSNDGDGLDAEAALALAAVLEGLLADGTIARMVADRDRYLAGLPDETCELCDGKGVRTDEIAVNAGMDKQVITEEGHPRCGQTGWCNSCDGRGTKRPFLTHYPCDVENVAEFAAFLKSCGGFSIC
;
A
#
# COMPACT_ATOMS: atom_id res chain seq x y z
N MET A 1 -2.37 -2.25 9.73
CA MET A 1 -1.30 -2.07 10.72
C MET A 1 -1.76 -1.01 11.68
N ASP A 2 -1.80 -1.35 12.91
CA ASP A 2 -2.05 -0.45 14.03
C ASP A 2 -0.71 -0.20 14.72
N VAL A 3 -0.34 1.06 14.90
CA VAL A 3 0.97 1.46 15.45
C VAL A 3 0.73 2.28 16.70
N PHE A 4 1.20 1.78 17.83
CA PHE A 4 0.97 2.39 19.14
C PHE A 4 2.25 3.03 19.67
N GLY A 5 2.15 4.28 20.12
CA GLY A 5 3.23 4.92 20.84
C GLY A 5 3.43 4.30 22.23
N ARG A 6 4.68 4.08 22.60
CA ARG A 6 5.03 3.44 23.90
C ARG A 6 4.98 4.44 25.06
N ASN A 7 5.45 5.67 24.82
CA ASN A 7 5.46 6.75 25.82
C ASN A 7 5.12 8.08 25.13
N PRO A 8 3.88 8.25 24.65
CA PRO A 8 3.51 9.42 23.87
C PRO A 8 3.57 10.71 24.70
N THR A 9 4.10 11.76 24.10
CA THR A 9 4.19 13.09 24.70
C THR A 9 3.13 14.06 24.19
N ALA A 10 2.38 13.65 23.15
CA ALA A 10 1.25 14.37 22.57
C ALA A 10 0.27 13.37 21.99
N LYS A 11 -0.95 13.82 21.72
CA LYS A 11 -2.05 12.98 21.20
C LYS A 11 -1.71 12.32 19.86
N GLU A 12 -1.00 13.03 18.99
CA GLU A 12 -0.55 12.54 17.70
C GLU A 12 0.40 11.34 17.80
N GLY A 13 1.09 11.21 18.94
CA GLY A 13 2.01 10.10 19.23
C GLY A 13 1.35 8.89 19.88
N GLU A 14 0.07 8.93 20.23
CA GLU A 14 -0.60 7.81 20.89
C GLU A 14 -0.84 6.65 19.91
N TYR A 15 -1.28 6.98 18.71
CA TYR A 15 -1.75 6.01 17.74
C TYR A 15 -1.63 6.51 16.30
N PHE A 16 -1.12 5.65 15.43
CA PHE A 16 -1.11 5.85 13.98
C PHE A 16 -1.68 4.60 13.30
N ARG A 17 -2.58 4.78 12.35
CA ARG A 17 -3.21 3.68 11.64
C ARG A 17 -2.99 3.78 10.15
N ASN A 18 -2.56 2.66 9.57
CA ASN A 18 -2.51 2.51 8.13
C ASN A 18 -3.07 1.16 7.71
N ASN A 19 -3.82 1.10 6.62
CA ASN A 19 -4.11 -0.17 6.01
C ASN A 19 -2.86 -0.74 5.33
N ILE A 20 -2.86 -2.02 5.00
CA ILE A 20 -1.69 -2.71 4.45
C ILE A 20 -1.21 -2.12 3.11
N TRP A 21 -2.11 -1.53 2.33
CA TRP A 21 -1.81 -0.95 1.02
C TRP A 21 -0.94 0.31 1.14
N TYR A 22 -1.20 1.14 2.13
CA TYR A 22 -0.43 2.36 2.43
C TYR A 22 0.77 2.08 3.34
N TRP A 23 0.63 1.13 4.27
CA TRP A 23 1.70 0.80 5.21
C TRP A 23 2.96 0.28 4.52
N ARG A 24 2.81 -0.69 3.61
CA ARG A 24 3.98 -1.30 2.95
C ARG A 24 4.85 -0.29 2.20
N PRO A 25 4.31 0.61 1.37
CA PRO A 25 5.12 1.66 0.75
C PRO A 25 5.76 2.62 1.74
N LEU A 26 5.05 3.01 2.80
CA LEU A 26 5.56 3.87 3.85
C LEU A 26 6.75 3.22 4.59
N ALA A 27 6.60 1.98 5.04
CA ALA A 27 7.66 1.23 5.70
C ALA A 27 8.88 1.04 4.80
N ASN A 28 8.67 0.69 3.52
CA ASN A 28 9.75 0.55 2.53
C ASN A 28 10.46 1.88 2.29
N LEU A 29 9.72 3.00 2.24
CA LEU A 29 10.30 4.34 2.12
C LEU A 29 11.18 4.65 3.34
N CYS A 30 10.68 4.46 4.57
CA CYS A 30 11.46 4.66 5.80
C CYS A 30 12.76 3.86 5.79
N GLN A 31 12.67 2.56 5.46
CA GLN A 31 13.84 1.67 5.37
C GLN A 31 14.82 2.11 4.27
N SER A 32 14.36 2.68 3.17
CA SER A 32 15.21 3.15 2.08
C SER A 32 15.95 4.44 2.41
N VAL A 33 15.30 5.38 3.13
CA VAL A 33 15.90 6.69 3.44
C VAL A 33 16.69 6.70 4.74
N ALA A 34 16.41 5.76 5.66
CA ALA A 34 17.06 5.66 6.96
C ALA A 34 17.40 4.22 7.38
N PRO A 35 18.13 3.45 6.55
CA PRO A 35 18.31 2.00 6.75
C PRO A 35 18.95 1.66 8.10
N LYS A 36 19.88 2.48 8.59
CA LYS A 36 20.56 2.24 9.87
C LYS A 36 19.64 2.44 11.07
N ILE A 37 18.75 3.42 11.01
CA ILE A 37 17.75 3.70 12.05
C ILE A 37 16.70 2.59 12.03
N CYS A 38 16.19 2.25 10.84
CA CYS A 38 15.14 1.26 10.66
C CYS A 38 15.58 -0.18 10.97
N ALA A 39 16.89 -0.45 11.02
CA ALA A 39 17.44 -1.77 11.40
C ALA A 39 17.10 -2.18 12.86
N GLY A 40 16.67 -1.24 13.70
CA GLY A 40 16.18 -1.52 15.05
C GLY A 40 14.81 -2.22 15.11
N CYS A 41 14.09 -2.29 13.99
CA CYS A 41 12.85 -3.02 13.82
C CYS A 41 13.04 -4.07 12.72
N GLU A 42 12.95 -5.36 13.02
CA GLU A 42 13.13 -6.44 12.05
C GLU A 42 11.83 -6.72 11.28
N HIS A 43 10.69 -6.51 11.93
CA HIS A 43 9.38 -6.97 11.48
C HIS A 43 8.44 -5.83 11.07
N TRP A 44 8.91 -4.89 10.25
CA TRP A 44 8.12 -3.76 9.77
C TRP A 44 6.79 -4.15 9.08
N GLN A 45 6.70 -5.38 8.57
CA GLN A 45 5.56 -5.81 7.75
C GLN A 45 4.62 -6.78 8.48
N SER A 46 4.82 -7.01 9.78
CA SER A 46 3.99 -7.90 10.60
C SER A 46 3.45 -7.20 11.85
N ASN A 47 2.39 -7.77 12.42
CA ASN A 47 1.71 -7.26 13.62
C ASN A 47 2.15 -8.11 14.83
N ASP A 48 3.42 -8.09 15.17
CA ASP A 48 4.01 -8.92 16.24
C ASP A 48 4.57 -8.11 17.43
N GLY A 49 4.30 -6.80 17.44
CA GLY A 49 4.72 -5.91 18.52
C GLY A 49 6.13 -5.34 18.36
N ASP A 50 6.80 -5.62 17.24
CA ASP A 50 8.10 -5.01 16.93
C ASP A 50 7.96 -3.52 16.60
N GLY A 51 9.06 -2.78 16.65
CA GLY A 51 9.08 -1.34 16.39
C GLY A 51 10.41 -0.70 16.78
N LEU A 52 10.42 0.63 16.84
CA LEU A 52 11.60 1.41 17.21
C LEU A 52 11.48 1.93 18.64
N ASP A 53 12.63 2.11 19.30
CA ASP A 53 12.70 2.83 20.57
C ASP A 53 12.51 4.35 20.38
N ALA A 54 12.51 5.10 21.47
CA ALA A 54 12.24 6.54 21.47
C ALA A 54 13.28 7.33 20.69
N GLU A 55 14.57 6.97 20.82
CA GLU A 55 15.67 7.66 20.16
C GLU A 55 15.63 7.44 18.65
N ALA A 56 15.46 6.18 18.22
CA ALA A 56 15.36 5.81 16.81
C ALA A 56 14.10 6.39 16.15
N ALA A 57 12.95 6.38 16.85
CA ALA A 57 11.72 6.99 16.35
C ALA A 57 11.89 8.50 16.12
N LEU A 58 12.47 9.21 17.07
CA LEU A 58 12.73 10.65 16.94
C LEU A 58 13.75 10.95 15.82
N ALA A 59 14.80 10.13 15.70
CA ALA A 59 15.78 10.25 14.62
C ALA A 59 15.16 10.02 13.24
N LEU A 60 14.26 9.03 13.10
CA LEU A 60 13.52 8.79 11.87
C LEU A 60 12.58 9.95 11.54
N ALA A 61 11.87 10.49 12.54
CA ALA A 61 11.04 11.68 12.36
C ALA A 61 11.85 12.85 11.77
N ALA A 62 13.02 13.14 12.32
CA ALA A 62 13.87 14.23 11.84
C ALA A 62 14.34 14.02 10.39
N VAL A 63 14.65 12.78 9.98
CA VAL A 63 15.01 12.45 8.60
C VAL A 63 13.82 12.69 7.69
N LEU A 64 12.63 12.19 8.03
CA LEU A 64 11.41 12.36 7.20
C LEU A 64 11.01 13.83 7.09
N GLU A 65 11.02 14.60 8.19
CA GLU A 65 10.74 16.04 8.19
C GLU A 65 11.72 16.80 7.28
N GLY A 66 13.00 16.49 7.32
CA GLY A 66 14.00 17.10 6.43
C GLY A 66 13.74 16.82 4.96
N LEU A 67 13.43 15.56 4.61
CA LEU A 67 13.14 15.14 3.25
C LEU A 67 11.77 15.64 2.73
N LEU A 68 10.83 15.88 3.64
CA LEU A 68 9.56 16.56 3.32
C LEU A 68 9.81 18.04 3.01
N ALA A 69 10.58 18.72 3.85
CA ALA A 69 10.86 20.14 3.74
C ALA A 69 11.64 20.51 2.47
N ASP A 70 12.59 19.66 2.03
CA ASP A 70 13.37 19.87 0.80
C ASP A 70 12.71 19.34 -0.47
N GLY A 71 11.50 18.74 -0.36
CA GLY A 71 10.72 18.19 -1.46
C GLY A 71 11.23 16.84 -1.99
N THR A 72 12.17 16.19 -1.31
CA THR A 72 12.69 14.89 -1.76
C THR A 72 11.62 13.81 -1.72
N ILE A 73 10.78 13.76 -0.66
CA ILE A 73 9.65 12.81 -0.60
C ILE A 73 8.69 13.01 -1.76
N ALA A 74 8.35 14.26 -2.10
CA ALA A 74 7.44 14.55 -3.22
C ALA A 74 8.02 14.05 -4.56
N ARG A 75 9.33 14.21 -4.78
CA ARG A 75 10.00 13.67 -5.98
C ARG A 75 9.99 12.15 -6.00
N MET A 76 10.30 11.49 -4.88
CA MET A 76 10.30 10.02 -4.78
C MET A 76 8.91 9.44 -5.05
N VAL A 77 7.86 10.05 -4.51
CA VAL A 77 6.47 9.66 -4.77
C VAL A 77 6.13 9.82 -6.25
N ALA A 78 6.42 10.98 -6.85
CA ALA A 78 6.16 11.23 -8.27
C ALA A 78 6.92 10.29 -9.22
N ASP A 79 8.17 9.95 -8.89
CA ASP A 79 8.97 9.00 -9.67
C ASP A 79 8.42 7.58 -9.56
N ARG A 80 7.99 7.17 -8.37
CA ARG A 80 7.31 5.89 -8.15
C ARG A 80 6.00 5.82 -8.94
N ASP A 81 5.17 6.84 -8.87
CA ASP A 81 3.89 6.88 -9.59
C ASP A 81 4.10 6.79 -11.10
N ARG A 82 5.10 7.50 -11.62
CA ARG A 82 5.48 7.42 -13.04
C ARG A 82 5.95 6.02 -13.43
N TYR A 83 6.77 5.39 -12.58
CA TYR A 83 7.19 4.01 -12.78
C TYR A 83 5.99 3.05 -12.81
N LEU A 84 5.11 3.14 -11.81
CA LEU A 84 3.91 2.30 -11.72
C LEU A 84 2.97 2.51 -12.91
N ALA A 85 2.77 3.75 -13.35
CA ALA A 85 1.95 4.06 -14.52
C ALA A 85 2.52 3.45 -15.81
N GLY A 86 3.83 3.37 -15.92
CA GLY A 86 4.52 2.78 -17.08
C GLY A 86 4.57 1.25 -17.12
N LEU A 87 4.15 0.55 -16.05
CA LEU A 87 4.14 -0.91 -16.06
C LEU A 87 3.11 -1.44 -17.06
N PRO A 88 3.44 -2.49 -17.84
CA PRO A 88 2.46 -3.14 -18.71
C PRO A 88 1.40 -3.87 -17.89
N ASP A 89 0.20 -4.00 -18.47
CA ASP A 89 -0.82 -4.86 -17.91
C ASP A 89 -0.40 -6.33 -17.99
N GLU A 90 -0.80 -7.11 -16.98
CA GLU A 90 -0.54 -8.53 -16.87
C GLU A 90 -1.76 -9.32 -17.34
N THR A 91 -1.54 -10.48 -17.97
CA THR A 91 -2.63 -11.42 -18.29
C THR A 91 -3.32 -11.87 -17.00
N CYS A 92 -4.64 -11.83 -16.99
CA CYS A 92 -5.40 -12.31 -15.83
C CYS A 92 -5.33 -13.83 -15.74
N GLU A 93 -4.66 -14.34 -14.72
CA GLU A 93 -4.45 -15.78 -14.49
C GLU A 93 -5.79 -16.53 -14.25
N LEU A 94 -6.78 -15.90 -13.57
CA LEU A 94 -8.05 -16.56 -13.25
C LEU A 94 -8.94 -16.83 -14.48
N CYS A 95 -8.75 -16.11 -15.56
CA CYS A 95 -9.49 -16.34 -16.80
C CYS A 95 -8.57 -16.61 -17.98
N ASP A 96 -7.27 -16.70 -17.76
CA ASP A 96 -6.27 -16.97 -18.77
C ASP A 96 -6.39 -16.00 -19.98
N GLY A 97 -6.58 -14.72 -19.65
CA GLY A 97 -6.76 -13.66 -20.64
C GLY A 97 -8.13 -13.60 -21.34
N LYS A 98 -9.06 -14.53 -21.06
CA LYS A 98 -10.32 -14.67 -21.78
C LYS A 98 -11.41 -13.67 -21.35
N GLY A 99 -11.24 -13.03 -20.19
CA GLY A 99 -12.24 -12.14 -19.61
C GLY A 99 -13.46 -12.85 -19.03
N VAL A 100 -13.50 -14.19 -19.07
CA VAL A 100 -14.58 -15.04 -18.52
C VAL A 100 -13.95 -16.13 -17.68
N ARG A 101 -14.43 -16.31 -16.46
CA ARG A 101 -14.07 -17.45 -15.62
C ARG A 101 -14.94 -18.66 -15.93
N THR A 102 -14.31 -19.79 -16.06
CA THR A 102 -14.97 -21.08 -16.34
C THR A 102 -14.60 -22.16 -15.31
N ASP A 103 -13.90 -21.75 -14.24
CA ASP A 103 -13.61 -22.65 -13.11
C ASP A 103 -14.89 -22.95 -12.30
N GLU A 104 -14.85 -24.03 -11.54
CA GLU A 104 -16.01 -24.54 -10.80
C GLU A 104 -16.62 -23.47 -9.87
N ILE A 105 -15.80 -22.66 -9.21
CA ILE A 105 -16.25 -21.60 -8.28
C ILE A 105 -17.05 -20.54 -9.06
N ALA A 106 -16.55 -20.13 -10.22
CA ALA A 106 -17.18 -19.09 -11.03
C ALA A 106 -18.48 -19.60 -11.66
N VAL A 107 -18.50 -20.84 -12.14
CA VAL A 107 -19.71 -21.49 -12.70
C VAL A 107 -20.79 -21.65 -11.63
N ASN A 108 -20.43 -22.12 -10.44
CA ASN A 108 -21.36 -22.23 -9.30
C ASN A 108 -21.91 -20.86 -8.86
N ALA A 109 -21.11 -19.79 -9.00
CA ALA A 109 -21.54 -18.41 -8.75
C ALA A 109 -22.30 -17.77 -9.94
N GLY A 110 -22.49 -18.48 -11.04
CA GLY A 110 -23.21 -17.99 -12.22
C GLY A 110 -22.46 -16.95 -13.05
N MET A 111 -21.16 -16.79 -12.85
CA MET A 111 -20.35 -15.80 -13.57
C MET A 111 -20.24 -16.10 -15.07
N ASP A 112 -20.29 -17.35 -15.46
CA ASP A 112 -20.28 -17.82 -16.84
C ASP A 112 -21.55 -17.44 -17.62
N LYS A 113 -22.66 -17.17 -16.89
CA LYS A 113 -23.98 -16.82 -17.43
C LYS A 113 -24.34 -15.35 -17.29
N GLN A 114 -23.53 -14.58 -16.54
CA GLN A 114 -23.80 -13.17 -16.33
C GLN A 114 -23.65 -12.39 -17.63
N VAL A 115 -24.67 -11.60 -17.98
CA VAL A 115 -24.61 -10.66 -19.11
C VAL A 115 -24.15 -9.31 -18.60
N ILE A 116 -23.12 -8.75 -19.22
CA ILE A 116 -22.60 -7.43 -18.89
C ILE A 116 -23.45 -6.38 -19.60
N THR A 117 -24.13 -5.54 -18.83
CA THR A 117 -25.03 -4.51 -19.35
C THR A 117 -24.50 -3.09 -19.19
N GLU A 118 -23.37 -2.93 -18.52
CA GLU A 118 -22.76 -1.62 -18.27
C GLU A 118 -22.27 -1.00 -19.58
N GLU A 119 -22.78 0.19 -19.90
CA GLU A 119 -22.37 0.94 -21.09
C GLU A 119 -20.90 1.40 -20.96
N GLY A 120 -20.13 1.19 -22.03
CA GLY A 120 -18.68 1.49 -22.03
C GLY A 120 -17.80 0.34 -21.50
N HIS A 121 -18.38 -0.69 -20.90
CA HIS A 121 -17.61 -1.87 -20.50
C HIS A 121 -17.13 -2.65 -21.74
N PRO A 122 -15.85 -3.15 -21.78
CA PRO A 122 -15.30 -3.83 -22.95
C PRO A 122 -16.07 -5.10 -23.37
N ARG A 123 -16.85 -5.67 -22.46
CA ARG A 123 -17.71 -6.83 -22.71
C ARG A 123 -19.21 -6.51 -22.65
N CYS A 124 -19.60 -5.25 -22.86
CA CYS A 124 -21.02 -4.87 -22.89
C CYS A 124 -21.79 -5.72 -23.92
N GLY A 125 -22.92 -6.28 -23.51
CA GLY A 125 -23.75 -7.19 -24.33
C GLY A 125 -23.25 -8.62 -24.44
N GLN A 126 -22.11 -8.97 -23.85
CA GLN A 126 -21.55 -10.32 -23.88
C GLN A 126 -21.91 -11.11 -22.63
N THR A 127 -22.00 -12.41 -22.75
CA THR A 127 -22.22 -13.36 -21.66
C THR A 127 -20.86 -13.80 -21.08
N GLY A 128 -20.84 -13.97 -19.78
CA GLY A 128 -19.68 -14.41 -19.01
C GLY A 128 -18.78 -13.27 -18.57
N TRP A 129 -18.25 -13.40 -17.35
CA TRP A 129 -17.49 -12.37 -16.69
C TRP A 129 -16.37 -12.96 -15.83
N CYS A 130 -15.29 -12.21 -15.67
CA CYS A 130 -14.21 -12.50 -14.74
C CYS A 130 -14.11 -11.37 -13.72
N ASN A 131 -14.44 -11.65 -12.47
CA ASN A 131 -14.39 -10.69 -11.36
C ASN A 131 -12.97 -10.22 -10.99
N SER A 132 -11.93 -10.93 -11.41
CA SER A 132 -10.54 -10.54 -11.11
C SER A 132 -10.00 -9.45 -12.04
N CYS A 133 -10.44 -9.44 -13.29
CA CYS A 133 -10.01 -8.47 -14.29
C CYS A 133 -11.17 -7.65 -14.85
N ASP A 134 -12.33 -7.72 -14.21
CA ASP A 134 -13.54 -7.06 -14.66
C ASP A 134 -13.85 -7.36 -16.16
N GLY A 135 -13.72 -8.63 -16.54
CA GLY A 135 -13.96 -9.07 -17.91
C GLY A 135 -12.95 -8.60 -18.95
N ARG A 136 -11.88 -7.88 -18.58
CA ARG A 136 -10.91 -7.30 -19.52
C ARG A 136 -9.89 -8.29 -20.06
N GLY A 137 -9.67 -9.41 -19.36
CA GLY A 137 -8.64 -10.39 -19.69
C GLY A 137 -7.25 -9.99 -19.18
N THR A 138 -7.04 -8.73 -18.90
CA THR A 138 -5.81 -8.19 -18.32
C THR A 138 -6.09 -7.38 -17.06
N LYS A 139 -5.10 -7.22 -16.22
CA LYS A 139 -5.17 -6.42 -14.99
C LYS A 139 -3.87 -5.66 -14.78
N ARG A 140 -3.94 -4.57 -14.05
CA ARG A 140 -2.73 -3.86 -13.61
C ARG A 140 -1.90 -4.76 -12.70
N PRO A 141 -0.57 -4.69 -12.75
CA PRO A 141 0.30 -5.40 -11.82
C PRO A 141 -0.09 -5.16 -10.37
N PHE A 142 -0.02 -6.20 -9.54
CA PHE A 142 -0.44 -6.11 -8.13
C PHE A 142 0.27 -5.00 -7.35
N LEU A 143 1.51 -4.68 -7.71
CA LEU A 143 2.28 -3.58 -7.13
C LEU A 143 1.60 -2.21 -7.28
N THR A 144 0.76 -2.00 -8.30
CA THR A 144 0.05 -0.73 -8.53
C THR A 144 -1.05 -0.45 -7.50
N HIS A 145 -1.44 -1.44 -6.71
CA HIS A 145 -2.40 -1.28 -5.61
C HIS A 145 -1.79 -0.73 -4.32
N TYR A 146 -0.48 -0.48 -4.29
CA TYR A 146 0.24 0.05 -3.13
C TYR A 146 0.58 1.53 -3.34
N PRO A 147 -0.34 2.46 -3.06
CA PRO A 147 -0.08 3.89 -3.20
C PRO A 147 0.92 4.36 -2.15
N CYS A 148 1.70 5.37 -2.51
CA CYS A 148 2.55 6.10 -1.58
C CYS A 148 2.26 7.59 -1.76
N ASP A 149 1.95 8.31 -0.70
CA ASP A 149 1.68 9.73 -0.78
C ASP A 149 2.45 10.53 0.28
N VAL A 150 2.62 11.80 -0.01
CA VAL A 150 3.39 12.73 0.82
C VAL A 150 2.68 12.97 2.15
N GLU A 151 1.37 13.02 2.16
CA GLU A 151 0.55 13.29 3.34
C GLU A 151 0.69 12.15 4.36
N ASN A 152 0.61 10.90 3.91
CA ASN A 152 0.82 9.73 4.76
C ASN A 152 2.22 9.72 5.41
N VAL A 153 3.26 10.14 4.67
CA VAL A 153 4.62 10.27 5.22
C VAL A 153 4.69 11.39 6.27
N ALA A 154 4.02 12.51 6.03
CA ALA A 154 3.99 13.65 6.96
C ALA A 154 3.23 13.28 8.26
N GLU A 155 2.10 12.61 8.16
CA GLU A 155 1.35 12.12 9.33
C GLU A 155 2.18 11.13 10.16
N PHE A 156 2.88 10.21 9.50
CA PHE A 156 3.76 9.27 10.20
C PHE A 156 4.95 9.98 10.86
N ALA A 157 5.54 10.97 10.21
CA ALA A 157 6.61 11.78 10.82
C ALA A 157 6.13 12.52 12.09
N ALA A 158 4.91 13.09 12.04
CA ALA A 158 4.30 13.74 13.20
C ALA A 158 4.04 12.75 14.36
N PHE A 159 3.55 11.55 14.06
CA PHE A 159 3.41 10.47 15.04
C PHE A 159 4.77 10.12 15.68
N LEU A 160 5.79 9.83 14.86
CA LEU A 160 7.12 9.44 15.33
C LEU A 160 7.76 10.47 16.27
N LYS A 161 7.52 11.74 16.04
CA LYS A 161 8.06 12.86 16.83
C LYS A 161 7.60 12.83 18.28
N SER A 162 6.42 12.29 18.53
CA SER A 162 5.78 12.33 19.86
C SER A 162 5.39 10.96 20.42
N CYS A 163 5.68 9.85 19.73
CA CYS A 163 5.28 8.51 20.16
C CYS A 163 6.12 7.93 21.31
N GLY A 164 7.34 8.45 21.55
CA GLY A 164 8.24 7.93 22.59
C GLY A 164 8.67 6.46 22.35
N GLY A 165 8.90 6.11 21.09
CA GLY A 165 9.02 4.74 20.61
C GLY A 165 7.66 4.14 20.25
N PHE A 166 7.63 3.11 19.39
CA PHE A 166 6.37 2.51 18.94
C PHE A 166 6.43 1.00 18.83
N SER A 167 5.26 0.39 18.76
CA SER A 167 5.04 -1.02 18.42
C SER A 167 4.02 -1.15 17.30
N ILE A 168 4.26 -2.08 16.36
CA ILE A 168 3.39 -2.43 15.24
C ILE A 168 2.56 -3.64 15.66
N CYS A 169 1.20 -3.51 15.68
CA CYS A 169 0.28 -4.55 16.17
C CYS A 169 -0.83 -4.87 15.17
#